data_4cd54708be46dfd813b44cb0126c6517
#
_entry.id   4cd54708be46dfd813b44cb0126c6517
#
_cell.length_a   1.000
_cell.length_b   1.000
_cell.length_c   1.000
_cell.angle_alpha   90.00
_cell.angle_beta   90.00
_cell.angle_gamma   90.00
#
_symmetry.space_group_name_H-M   'P 1'
#
loop_
_entity.id
_entity.type
_entity.pdbx_description
1 polymer ?
#
loop_
_entity_poly.entity_id
_entity_poly.type
_entity_poly.pdbx_seq_one_letter_code
_entity_poly.pdbx_strand_id
1 'polypeptide(L)'
;MPRRSLERHILGHLHWYVLLDPAIQINMSLEQLSSTQKGTLYAVACYLIWGIFPLYWSPLKGLIPADQLLAQRIVWSALFSAVLVVGTGKLKNLYSVFGNPRLLFMLVGSAASISVNWLVYLWAVTNGHVLDASLGYFISPLFNVLLGRIFFSERLNKPQMGAVVLVLVGILWLAIPAGSIPWVAILLTMSFGAYGLIRKLAPLDALTGMAMETLLMLPIAAIYLIYQGHLNQLVSLGDLSTLPLAVMIGSGAATTIPLLFFAAAARRISLSNLGMIQYMSPTMQFLLGLLVFHESFQLSRFIGYVWVWVGVALYLFGIFAAQKAARAAKQTAK
;
A
#
# COMPACT_ATOMS: atom_id res chain seq x y z
N MET A 1 5.43 -8.60 -60.50
CA MET A 1 5.87 -9.46 -59.38
C MET A 1 7.15 -8.89 -58.84
N PRO A 2 7.22 -8.23 -57.72
CA PRO A 2 7.77 -8.73 -56.47
C PRO A 2 7.36 -7.95 -55.20
N ARG A 3 6.16 -7.33 -55.09
CA ARG A 3 5.77 -6.65 -53.85
C ARG A 3 5.29 -7.60 -52.71
N ARG A 4 4.72 -8.74 -53.02
CA ARG A 4 4.18 -9.70 -52.02
C ARG A 4 5.22 -10.53 -51.28
N SER A 5 6.46 -10.63 -51.78
CA SER A 5 7.55 -11.36 -51.09
C SER A 5 8.22 -10.52 -50.00
N LEU A 6 8.30 -9.20 -50.24
CA LEU A 6 8.90 -8.27 -49.26
C LEU A 6 8.04 -8.06 -48.05
N GLU A 7 6.69 -7.97 -48.22
CA GLU A 7 5.74 -7.85 -47.11
C GLU A 7 5.74 -9.09 -46.23
N ARG A 8 5.85 -10.29 -46.76
CA ARG A 8 5.97 -11.52 -45.97
C ARG A 8 7.25 -11.63 -45.17
N HIS A 9 8.37 -11.13 -45.70
CA HIS A 9 9.64 -11.11 -45.00
C HIS A 9 9.64 -10.08 -43.86
N ILE A 10 9.09 -8.89 -44.06
CA ILE A 10 8.98 -7.84 -43.04
C ILE A 10 8.00 -8.28 -41.93
N LEU A 11 6.86 -8.85 -42.26
CA LEU A 11 5.89 -9.37 -41.30
C LEU A 11 6.43 -10.59 -40.53
N GLY A 12 7.22 -11.44 -41.15
CA GLY A 12 7.90 -12.56 -40.48
C GLY A 12 8.93 -12.09 -39.44
N HIS A 13 9.75 -11.11 -39.79
CA HIS A 13 10.75 -10.54 -38.86
C HIS A 13 10.09 -9.76 -37.69
N LEU A 14 9.01 -9.01 -37.95
CA LEU A 14 8.24 -8.33 -36.89
C LEU A 14 7.59 -9.32 -35.93
N HIS A 15 7.09 -10.46 -36.45
CA HIS A 15 6.49 -11.50 -35.61
C HIS A 15 7.50 -12.15 -34.66
N TRP A 16 8.75 -12.35 -35.09
CA TRP A 16 9.83 -12.87 -34.22
C TRP A 16 10.32 -11.85 -33.19
N TYR A 17 10.37 -10.56 -33.51
CA TYR A 17 10.70 -9.51 -32.54
C TYR A 17 9.65 -9.37 -31.44
N VAL A 18 8.36 -9.50 -31.77
CA VAL A 18 7.27 -9.47 -30.79
C VAL A 18 7.31 -10.72 -29.89
N LEU A 19 7.76 -11.89 -30.40
CA LEU A 19 7.89 -13.13 -29.61
C LEU A 19 9.14 -13.17 -28.74
N LEU A 20 10.15 -12.35 -29.01
CA LEU A 20 11.43 -12.35 -28.29
C LEU A 20 11.59 -11.20 -27.30
N ASP A 21 10.69 -10.20 -27.29
CA ASP A 21 10.73 -9.12 -26.32
C ASP A 21 9.92 -9.48 -25.05
N PRO A 22 10.60 -9.78 -23.92
CA PRO A 22 9.93 -10.13 -22.67
C PRO A 22 8.95 -9.04 -22.20
N ALA A 23 9.22 -7.76 -22.50
CA ALA A 23 8.36 -6.65 -22.11
C ALA A 23 7.03 -6.67 -22.89
N ILE A 24 7.05 -7.04 -24.18
CA ILE A 24 5.84 -7.19 -25.01
C ILE A 24 5.03 -8.41 -24.55
N GLN A 25 5.69 -9.53 -24.26
CA GLN A 25 5.01 -10.74 -23.75
C GLN A 25 4.38 -10.51 -22.38
N ILE A 26 5.07 -9.79 -21.47
CA ILE A 26 4.53 -9.43 -20.16
C ILE A 26 3.33 -8.51 -20.33
N ASN A 27 3.36 -7.54 -21.22
CA ASN A 27 2.26 -6.59 -21.43
C ASN A 27 1.04 -7.28 -22.03
N MET A 28 1.21 -8.16 -23.02
CA MET A 28 0.13 -8.99 -23.58
C MET A 28 -0.49 -9.93 -22.53
N SER A 29 0.32 -10.51 -21.63
CA SER A 29 -0.19 -11.39 -20.56
C SER A 29 -0.96 -10.61 -19.50
N LEU A 30 -0.53 -9.37 -19.17
CA LEU A 30 -1.22 -8.50 -18.22
C LEU A 30 -2.58 -8.01 -18.74
N GLU A 31 -2.74 -7.77 -20.04
CA GLU A 31 -4.02 -7.39 -20.61
C GLU A 31 -5.08 -8.50 -20.52
N GLN A 32 -4.67 -9.76 -20.58
CA GLN A 32 -5.54 -10.93 -20.47
C GLN A 32 -6.03 -11.21 -19.04
N LEU A 33 -5.43 -10.59 -18.02
CA LEU A 33 -5.81 -10.79 -16.63
C LEU A 33 -7.18 -10.17 -16.33
N SER A 34 -7.98 -10.89 -15.54
CA SER A 34 -9.23 -10.36 -14.99
C SER A 34 -8.98 -9.17 -14.06
N SER A 35 -10.01 -8.33 -13.87
CA SER A 35 -9.93 -7.19 -12.94
C SER A 35 -9.47 -7.61 -11.53
N THR A 36 -9.97 -8.74 -11.04
CA THR A 36 -9.59 -9.30 -9.73
C THR A 36 -8.12 -9.73 -9.69
N GLN A 37 -7.62 -10.39 -10.74
CA GLN A 37 -6.21 -10.79 -10.82
C GLN A 37 -5.29 -9.55 -10.85
N LYS A 38 -5.62 -8.53 -11.65
CA LYS A 38 -4.90 -7.24 -11.64
C LYS A 38 -4.91 -6.61 -10.25
N GLY A 39 -6.07 -6.60 -9.58
CA GLY A 39 -6.19 -6.08 -8.22
C GLY A 39 -5.32 -6.83 -7.21
N THR A 40 -5.26 -8.16 -7.30
CA THR A 40 -4.40 -8.99 -6.44
C THR A 40 -2.92 -8.69 -6.70
N LEU A 41 -2.48 -8.58 -7.96
CA LEU A 41 -1.10 -8.23 -8.29
C LEU A 41 -0.71 -6.84 -7.76
N TYR A 42 -1.59 -5.85 -7.88
CA TYR A 42 -1.35 -4.52 -7.31
C TYR A 42 -1.24 -4.57 -5.79
N ALA A 43 -2.08 -5.35 -5.10
CA ALA A 43 -1.98 -5.52 -3.66
C ALA A 43 -0.65 -6.16 -3.26
N VAL A 44 -0.26 -7.25 -3.93
CA VAL A 44 1.02 -7.93 -3.69
C VAL A 44 2.19 -6.98 -3.91
N ALA A 45 2.24 -6.28 -5.05
CA ALA A 45 3.30 -5.32 -5.34
C ALA A 45 3.37 -4.20 -4.29
N CYS A 46 2.23 -3.64 -3.89
CA CYS A 46 2.14 -2.62 -2.84
C CYS A 46 2.75 -3.10 -1.53
N TYR A 47 2.32 -4.25 -1.04
CA TYR A 47 2.73 -4.73 0.28
C TYR A 47 4.15 -5.31 0.30
N LEU A 48 4.66 -5.79 -0.84
CA LEU A 48 6.08 -6.10 -1.00
C LEU A 48 6.95 -4.84 -0.89
N ILE A 49 6.57 -3.76 -1.59
CA ILE A 49 7.29 -2.48 -1.49
C ILE A 49 7.27 -1.96 -0.05
N TRP A 50 6.10 -1.96 0.62
CA TRP A 50 6.03 -1.55 2.02
C TRP A 50 6.78 -2.50 2.97
N GLY A 51 6.89 -3.78 2.62
CA GLY A 51 7.67 -4.76 3.37
C GLY A 51 9.16 -4.43 3.41
N ILE A 52 9.70 -3.90 2.31
CA ILE A 52 11.14 -3.52 2.21
C ILE A 52 11.43 -2.08 2.67
N PHE A 53 10.43 -1.30 3.08
CA PHE A 53 10.61 0.09 3.51
C PHE A 53 11.66 0.31 4.60
N PRO A 54 11.85 -0.57 5.59
CA PRO A 54 12.94 -0.41 6.55
C PRO A 54 14.32 -0.29 5.89
N LEU A 55 14.56 -1.05 4.81
CA LEU A 55 15.82 -0.94 4.04
C LEU A 55 15.91 0.40 3.31
N TYR A 56 14.81 0.83 2.69
CA TYR A 56 14.77 2.09 1.95
C TYR A 56 15.09 3.30 2.86
N TRP A 57 14.55 3.33 4.08
CA TRP A 57 14.73 4.45 5.01
C TRP A 57 16.02 4.37 5.83
N SER A 58 16.70 3.23 5.85
CA SER A 58 17.90 3.03 6.68
C SER A 58 19.02 4.07 6.44
N PRO A 59 19.28 4.58 5.21
CA PRO A 59 20.31 5.59 4.98
C PRO A 59 19.99 6.96 5.59
N LEU A 60 18.72 7.22 5.95
CA LEU A 60 18.29 8.49 6.55
C LEU A 60 18.19 8.43 8.09
N LYS A 61 18.41 7.24 8.67
CA LYS A 61 18.27 7.04 10.11
C LYS A 61 19.27 7.91 10.89
N GLY A 62 18.76 8.74 11.79
CA GLY A 62 19.57 9.64 12.62
C GLY A 62 20.09 10.90 11.92
N LEU A 63 19.87 11.07 10.60
CA LEU A 63 20.30 12.25 9.86
C LEU A 63 19.22 13.33 9.82
N ILE A 64 17.95 12.95 9.74
CA ILE A 64 16.81 13.87 9.59
C ILE A 64 15.76 13.51 10.64
N PRO A 65 15.21 14.50 11.37
CA PRO A 65 14.07 14.30 12.25
C PRO A 65 12.88 13.69 11.50
N ALA A 66 12.14 12.79 12.15
CA ALA A 66 11.10 12.02 11.49
C ALA A 66 9.94 12.91 10.97
N ASP A 67 9.62 14.00 11.65
CA ASP A 67 8.63 15.00 11.27
C ASP A 67 9.06 15.78 10.02
N GLN A 68 10.32 16.19 9.92
CA GLN A 68 10.87 16.78 8.72
C GLN A 68 10.90 15.77 7.56
N LEU A 69 11.27 14.53 7.85
CA LEU A 69 11.22 13.44 6.87
C LEU A 69 9.80 13.26 6.30
N LEU A 70 8.78 13.29 7.16
CA LEU A 70 7.38 13.21 6.73
C LEU A 70 6.99 14.39 5.83
N ALA A 71 7.32 15.63 6.22
CA ALA A 71 7.00 16.81 5.43
C ALA A 71 7.71 16.77 4.06
N GLN A 72 8.98 16.40 4.01
CA GLN A 72 9.73 16.21 2.77
C GLN A 72 9.09 15.13 1.87
N ARG A 73 8.69 14.00 2.45
CA ARG A 73 7.97 12.95 1.72
C ARG A 73 6.70 13.46 1.05
N ILE A 74 5.93 14.30 1.73
CA ILE A 74 4.71 14.89 1.16
C ILE A 74 5.07 15.81 -0.02
N VAL A 75 6.08 16.66 0.11
CA VAL A 75 6.53 17.57 -0.96
C VAL A 75 6.99 16.76 -2.18
N TRP A 76 7.90 15.79 -2.00
CA TRP A 76 8.40 14.97 -3.09
C TRP A 76 7.30 14.10 -3.71
N SER A 77 6.33 13.61 -2.91
CA SER A 77 5.17 12.87 -3.43
C SER A 77 4.24 13.76 -4.25
N ALA A 78 4.02 15.01 -3.84
CA ALA A 78 3.24 15.97 -4.61
C ALA A 78 3.91 16.28 -5.95
N LEU A 79 5.23 16.52 -5.96
CA LEU A 79 5.99 16.75 -7.18
C LEU A 79 5.96 15.52 -8.11
N PHE A 80 6.21 14.33 -7.58
CA PHE A 80 6.20 13.10 -8.36
C PHE A 80 4.81 12.79 -8.94
N SER A 81 3.75 12.93 -8.14
CA SER A 81 2.38 12.72 -8.62
C SER A 81 1.95 13.79 -9.63
N ALA A 82 2.39 15.05 -9.50
CA ALA A 82 2.16 16.10 -10.47
C ALA A 82 2.82 15.77 -11.82
N VAL A 83 4.08 15.33 -11.82
CA VAL A 83 4.79 14.88 -13.03
C VAL A 83 4.03 13.73 -13.70
N LEU A 84 3.55 12.75 -12.94
CA LEU A 84 2.76 11.63 -13.49
C LEU A 84 1.42 12.10 -14.07
N VAL A 85 0.72 13.04 -13.41
CA VAL A 85 -0.55 13.59 -13.90
C VAL A 85 -0.34 14.34 -15.22
N VAL A 86 0.70 15.17 -15.31
CA VAL A 86 1.06 15.88 -16.54
C VAL A 86 1.46 14.89 -17.63
N GLY A 87 2.37 13.96 -17.34
CA GLY A 87 2.89 12.98 -18.30
C GLY A 87 1.81 12.01 -18.83
N THR A 88 0.77 11.76 -18.04
CA THR A 88 -0.36 10.90 -18.47
C THR A 88 -1.55 11.69 -19.02
N GLY A 89 -1.47 13.02 -19.16
CA GLY A 89 -2.53 13.87 -19.68
C GLY A 89 -3.78 13.98 -18.77
N LYS A 90 -3.65 13.68 -17.47
CA LYS A 90 -4.79 13.64 -16.53
C LYS A 90 -5.07 14.96 -15.79
N LEU A 91 -4.46 16.06 -16.21
CA LEU A 91 -4.70 17.39 -15.61
C LEU A 91 -6.19 17.75 -15.60
N LYS A 92 -6.90 17.50 -16.72
CA LYS A 92 -8.34 17.77 -16.81
C LYS A 92 -9.13 17.00 -15.74
N ASN A 93 -8.77 15.74 -15.48
CA ASN A 93 -9.41 14.93 -14.44
C ASN A 93 -9.14 15.49 -13.05
N LEU A 94 -7.91 15.99 -12.80
CA LEU A 94 -7.54 16.62 -11.54
C LEU A 94 -8.36 17.88 -11.29
N TYR A 95 -8.47 18.79 -12.29
CA TYR A 95 -9.28 20.00 -12.19
C TYR A 95 -10.76 19.70 -12.02
N SER A 96 -11.29 18.64 -12.64
CA SER A 96 -12.71 18.28 -12.50
C SER A 96 -13.13 17.92 -11.08
N VAL A 97 -12.18 17.56 -10.21
CA VAL A 97 -12.46 17.29 -8.79
C VAL A 97 -12.97 18.53 -8.06
N PHE A 98 -12.43 19.72 -8.38
CA PHE A 98 -12.86 20.98 -7.76
C PHE A 98 -14.30 21.35 -8.13
N GLY A 99 -14.80 20.88 -9.26
CA GLY A 99 -16.21 21.03 -9.68
C GLY A 99 -17.18 20.07 -8.98
N ASN A 100 -16.68 19.11 -8.19
CA ASN A 100 -17.51 18.14 -7.48
C ASN A 100 -17.27 18.19 -5.96
N PRO A 101 -18.06 18.99 -5.21
CA PRO A 101 -17.85 19.19 -3.77
C PRO A 101 -17.89 17.88 -2.95
N ARG A 102 -18.77 16.95 -3.34
CA ARG A 102 -18.87 15.64 -2.67
C ARG A 102 -17.57 14.83 -2.82
N LEU A 103 -17.01 14.82 -4.03
CA LEU A 103 -15.76 14.12 -4.31
C LEU A 103 -14.59 14.79 -3.61
N LEU A 104 -14.52 16.13 -3.64
CA LEU A 104 -13.50 16.89 -2.91
C LEU A 104 -13.57 16.59 -1.41
N PHE A 105 -14.76 16.57 -0.81
CA PHE A 105 -14.94 16.21 0.60
C PHE A 105 -14.45 14.80 0.91
N MET A 106 -14.73 13.82 0.04
CA MET A 106 -14.19 12.46 0.19
C MET A 106 -12.67 12.45 0.15
N LEU A 107 -12.04 13.22 -0.73
CA LEU A 107 -10.58 13.27 -0.83
C LEU A 107 -9.94 14.03 0.32
N VAL A 108 -10.58 15.07 0.85
CA VAL A 108 -10.17 15.72 2.11
C VAL A 108 -10.21 14.71 3.26
N GLY A 109 -11.27 13.93 3.37
CA GLY A 109 -11.38 12.85 4.36
C GLY A 109 -10.32 11.78 4.19
N SER A 110 -9.99 11.42 2.95
CA SER A 110 -8.92 10.47 2.61
C SER A 110 -7.54 11.02 3.00
N ALA A 111 -7.23 12.25 2.60
CA ALA A 111 -5.98 12.95 2.94
C ALA A 111 -5.83 13.13 4.45
N ALA A 112 -6.89 13.54 5.15
CA ALA A 112 -6.90 13.65 6.60
C ALA A 112 -6.64 12.29 7.28
N SER A 113 -7.31 11.22 6.82
CA SER A 113 -7.15 9.88 7.36
C SER A 113 -5.71 9.38 7.24
N ILE A 114 -5.09 9.53 6.07
CA ILE A 114 -3.70 9.09 5.88
C ILE A 114 -2.71 10.01 6.60
N SER A 115 -2.99 11.31 6.73
CA SER A 115 -2.19 12.25 7.51
C SER A 115 -2.20 11.90 9.00
N VAL A 116 -3.38 11.64 9.57
CA VAL A 116 -3.52 11.17 10.96
C VAL A 116 -2.74 9.87 11.18
N ASN A 117 -2.85 8.93 10.24
CA ASN A 117 -2.09 7.68 10.30
C ASN A 117 -0.59 7.93 10.40
N TRP A 118 -0.05 8.77 9.54
CA TRP A 118 1.39 9.08 9.53
C TRP A 118 1.84 9.85 10.76
N LEU A 119 1.03 10.83 11.23
CA LEU A 119 1.34 11.59 12.44
C LEU A 119 1.35 10.72 13.69
N VAL A 120 0.34 9.84 13.85
CA VAL A 120 0.27 8.91 14.98
C VAL A 120 1.43 7.90 14.94
N TYR A 121 1.77 7.41 13.75
CA TYR A 121 2.94 6.54 13.57
C TYR A 121 4.24 7.25 13.99
N LEU A 122 4.42 8.47 13.50
CA LEU A 122 5.59 9.28 13.82
C LEU A 122 5.67 9.54 15.32
N TRP A 123 4.57 10.00 15.93
CA TRP A 123 4.49 10.21 17.36
C TRP A 123 4.84 8.94 18.14
N ALA A 124 4.32 7.80 17.73
CA ALA A 124 4.59 6.52 18.38
C ALA A 124 6.08 6.15 18.33
N VAL A 125 6.72 6.32 17.17
CA VAL A 125 8.14 6.00 16.99
C VAL A 125 9.04 6.92 17.83
N THR A 126 8.73 8.23 17.86
CA THR A 126 9.55 9.22 18.60
C THR A 126 9.34 9.16 20.12
N ASN A 127 8.17 8.68 20.59
CA ASN A 127 7.86 8.59 22.02
C ASN A 127 8.00 7.16 22.60
N GLY A 128 8.65 6.24 21.87
CA GLY A 128 8.93 4.89 22.40
C GLY A 128 7.76 3.90 22.35
N HIS A 129 6.65 4.26 21.65
CA HIS A 129 5.46 3.40 21.46
C HIS A 129 5.53 2.56 20.17
N VAL A 130 6.72 2.11 19.76
CA VAL A 130 6.95 1.35 18.52
C VAL A 130 6.17 0.03 18.50
N LEU A 131 6.05 -0.63 19.67
CA LEU A 131 5.29 -1.86 19.79
C LEU A 131 3.79 -1.65 19.53
N ASP A 132 3.22 -0.57 20.04
CA ASP A 132 1.82 -0.21 19.80
C ASP A 132 1.56 0.10 18.32
N ALA A 133 2.49 0.80 17.66
CA ALA A 133 2.43 1.05 16.24
C ALA A 133 2.49 -0.26 15.42
N SER A 134 3.39 -1.16 15.77
CA SER A 134 3.49 -2.48 15.15
C SER A 134 2.20 -3.27 15.30
N LEU A 135 1.60 -3.27 16.49
CA LEU A 135 0.32 -3.92 16.76
C LEU A 135 -0.79 -3.36 15.85
N GLY A 136 -0.83 -2.05 15.61
CA GLY A 136 -1.79 -1.42 14.70
C GLY A 136 -1.74 -2.00 13.29
N TYR A 137 -0.54 -2.26 12.77
CA TYR A 137 -0.38 -2.89 11.46
C TYR A 137 -0.84 -4.35 11.42
N PHE A 138 -0.81 -5.05 12.55
CA PHE A 138 -1.37 -6.40 12.65
C PHE A 138 -2.90 -6.40 12.77
N ILE A 139 -3.48 -5.40 13.44
CA ILE A 139 -4.94 -5.27 13.58
C ILE A 139 -5.59 -4.77 12.27
N SER A 140 -4.92 -3.88 11.51
CA SER A 140 -5.46 -3.25 10.30
C SER A 140 -6.06 -4.22 9.27
N PRO A 141 -5.46 -5.39 8.97
CA PRO A 141 -6.06 -6.35 8.06
C PRO A 141 -7.41 -6.90 8.52
N LEU A 142 -7.56 -7.19 9.82
CA LEU A 142 -8.85 -7.63 10.38
C LEU A 142 -9.89 -6.50 10.34
N PHE A 143 -9.47 -5.27 10.57
CA PHE A 143 -10.35 -4.11 10.44
C PHE A 143 -10.83 -3.93 9.00
N ASN A 144 -9.99 -4.17 8.00
CA ASN A 144 -10.38 -4.19 6.60
C ASN A 144 -11.43 -5.29 6.30
N VAL A 145 -11.30 -6.47 6.92
CA VAL A 145 -12.33 -7.53 6.85
C VAL A 145 -13.65 -7.05 7.45
N LEU A 146 -13.60 -6.39 8.60
CA LEU A 146 -14.78 -5.81 9.25
C LEU A 146 -15.46 -4.75 8.37
N LEU A 147 -14.67 -3.81 7.81
CA LEU A 147 -15.16 -2.79 6.88
C LEU A 147 -15.77 -3.41 5.61
N GLY A 148 -15.13 -4.44 5.07
CA GLY A 148 -15.66 -5.20 3.94
C GLY A 148 -17.04 -5.79 4.22
N ARG A 149 -17.21 -6.35 5.42
CA ARG A 149 -18.48 -6.92 5.85
C ARG A 149 -19.57 -5.86 6.07
N ILE A 150 -19.23 -4.74 6.73
CA ILE A 150 -20.19 -3.67 7.07
C ILE A 150 -20.63 -2.90 5.82
N PHE A 151 -19.68 -2.43 5.01
CA PHE A 151 -19.97 -1.49 3.92
C PHE A 151 -20.23 -2.16 2.57
N PHE A 152 -19.71 -3.37 2.36
CA PHE A 152 -19.83 -4.07 1.07
C PHE A 152 -20.55 -5.42 1.17
N SER A 153 -21.08 -5.77 2.34
CA SER A 153 -21.76 -7.05 2.59
C SER A 153 -20.91 -8.26 2.17
N GLU A 154 -19.58 -8.16 2.30
CA GLU A 154 -18.65 -9.23 1.98
C GLU A 154 -18.91 -10.45 2.87
N ARG A 155 -19.11 -11.61 2.27
CA ARG A 155 -19.37 -12.86 3.00
C ARG A 155 -18.12 -13.73 3.01
N LEU A 156 -17.73 -14.15 4.19
CA LEU A 156 -16.63 -15.08 4.38
C LEU A 156 -17.19 -16.52 4.39
N ASN A 157 -16.51 -17.43 3.70
CA ASN A 157 -16.80 -18.86 3.82
C ASN A 157 -16.24 -19.43 5.16
N LYS A 158 -16.61 -20.68 5.48
CA LYS A 158 -16.20 -21.29 6.77
C LYS A 158 -14.68 -21.31 6.99
N PRO A 159 -13.82 -21.71 6.02
CA PRO A 159 -12.38 -21.60 6.19
C PRO A 159 -11.88 -20.18 6.41
N GLN A 160 -12.43 -19.18 5.71
CA GLN A 160 -12.07 -17.77 5.91
C GLN A 160 -12.48 -17.26 7.30
N MET A 161 -13.63 -17.69 7.82
CA MET A 161 -14.02 -17.38 9.21
C MET A 161 -13.05 -17.98 10.23
N GLY A 162 -12.67 -19.25 10.05
CA GLY A 162 -11.64 -19.88 10.88
C GLY A 162 -10.30 -19.17 10.81
N ALA A 163 -9.90 -18.71 9.63
CA ALA A 163 -8.70 -17.91 9.42
C ALA A 163 -8.70 -16.60 10.23
N VAL A 164 -9.83 -15.86 10.21
CA VAL A 164 -9.99 -14.62 10.98
C VAL A 164 -9.83 -14.89 12.49
N VAL A 165 -10.37 -16.00 12.98
CA VAL A 165 -10.21 -16.39 14.40
C VAL A 165 -8.75 -16.69 14.74
N LEU A 166 -8.03 -17.45 13.89
CA LEU A 166 -6.61 -17.76 14.10
C LEU A 166 -5.74 -16.50 14.10
N VAL A 167 -5.99 -15.58 13.16
CA VAL A 167 -5.30 -14.30 13.12
C VAL A 167 -5.60 -13.46 14.36
N LEU A 168 -6.85 -13.43 14.81
CA LEU A 168 -7.23 -12.73 16.03
C LEU A 168 -6.49 -13.30 17.26
N VAL A 169 -6.37 -14.63 17.36
CA VAL A 169 -5.57 -15.29 18.43
C VAL A 169 -4.11 -14.81 18.37
N GLY A 170 -3.50 -14.77 17.17
CA GLY A 170 -2.14 -14.28 17.01
C GLY A 170 -1.97 -12.82 17.45
N ILE A 171 -2.92 -11.96 17.08
CA ILE A 171 -2.93 -10.54 17.49
C ILE A 171 -3.08 -10.39 19.00
N LEU A 172 -4.02 -11.12 19.63
CA LEU A 172 -4.19 -11.10 21.07
C LEU A 172 -2.93 -11.59 21.80
N TRP A 173 -2.28 -12.63 21.26
CA TRP A 173 -0.99 -13.11 21.79
C TRP A 173 0.09 -12.02 21.77
N LEU A 174 0.14 -11.21 20.72
CA LEU A 174 1.07 -10.10 20.61
C LEU A 174 0.68 -8.89 21.47
N ALA A 175 -0.61 -8.66 21.71
CA ALA A 175 -1.17 -7.51 22.41
C ALA A 175 -1.20 -7.65 23.94
N ILE A 176 -1.47 -8.84 24.48
CA ILE A 176 -1.62 -9.08 25.92
C ILE A 176 -0.43 -8.61 26.76
N PRO A 177 0.83 -8.82 26.33
CA PRO A 177 1.98 -8.33 27.08
C PRO A 177 2.09 -6.81 27.23
N ALA A 178 1.37 -6.04 26.41
CA ALA A 178 1.44 -4.57 26.43
C ALA A 178 0.75 -3.92 27.65
N GLY A 179 -0.17 -4.64 28.33
CA GLY A 179 -0.74 -4.26 29.66
C GLY A 179 -1.59 -2.98 29.69
N SER A 180 -1.77 -2.27 28.58
CA SER A 180 -2.55 -1.03 28.46
C SER A 180 -3.43 -1.04 27.21
N ILE A 181 -4.45 -0.16 27.16
CA ILE A 181 -5.26 0.01 25.94
C ILE A 181 -4.36 0.60 24.84
N PRO A 182 -4.13 -0.13 23.73
CA PRO A 182 -3.20 0.31 22.69
C PRO A 182 -3.86 1.36 21.77
N TRP A 183 -4.11 2.57 22.31
CA TRP A 183 -4.78 3.66 21.56
C TRP A 183 -4.07 4.00 20.25
N VAL A 184 -2.75 3.92 20.24
CA VAL A 184 -1.92 4.12 19.03
C VAL A 184 -2.31 3.09 17.97
N ALA A 185 -2.35 1.81 18.34
CA ALA A 185 -2.74 0.72 17.45
C ALA A 185 -4.16 0.91 16.90
N ILE A 186 -5.09 1.34 17.76
CA ILE A 186 -6.49 1.61 17.37
C ILE A 186 -6.56 2.76 16.37
N LEU A 187 -5.91 3.91 16.65
CA LEU A 187 -5.92 5.06 15.75
C LEU A 187 -5.24 4.74 14.40
N LEU A 188 -4.11 4.05 14.40
CA LEU A 188 -3.44 3.61 13.18
C LEU A 188 -4.35 2.70 12.34
N THR A 189 -5.00 1.74 12.99
CA THR A 189 -5.92 0.82 12.34
C THR A 189 -7.13 1.55 11.75
N MET A 190 -7.78 2.41 12.53
CA MET A 190 -8.98 3.13 12.10
C MET A 190 -8.67 4.13 10.98
N SER A 191 -7.59 4.90 11.10
CA SER A 191 -7.22 5.90 10.11
C SER A 191 -6.81 5.26 8.78
N PHE A 192 -6.03 4.17 8.79
CA PHE A 192 -5.66 3.47 7.57
C PHE A 192 -6.85 2.73 6.93
N GLY A 193 -7.70 2.11 7.74
CA GLY A 193 -8.93 1.47 7.26
C GLY A 193 -9.92 2.48 6.65
N ALA A 194 -10.10 3.65 7.29
CA ALA A 194 -10.91 4.74 6.75
C ALA A 194 -10.35 5.24 5.41
N TYR A 195 -9.02 5.42 5.31
CA TYR A 195 -8.36 5.72 4.05
C TYR A 195 -8.69 4.69 2.97
N GLY A 196 -8.51 3.41 3.25
CA GLY A 196 -8.80 2.32 2.30
C GLY A 196 -10.26 2.27 1.87
N LEU A 197 -11.19 2.47 2.82
CA LEU A 197 -12.62 2.54 2.56
C LEU A 197 -12.97 3.71 1.61
N ILE A 198 -12.48 4.92 1.92
CA ILE A 198 -12.75 6.11 1.09
C ILE A 198 -12.17 5.92 -0.30
N ARG A 199 -10.94 5.39 -0.42
CA ARG A 199 -10.29 5.10 -1.71
C ARG A 199 -11.07 4.07 -2.55
N LYS A 200 -11.72 3.12 -1.89
CA LYS A 200 -12.60 2.15 -2.56
C LYS A 200 -13.90 2.77 -3.04
N LEU A 201 -14.48 3.69 -2.27
CA LEU A 201 -15.75 4.36 -2.57
C LEU A 201 -15.59 5.51 -3.56
N ALA A 202 -14.43 6.18 -3.59
CA ALA A 202 -14.21 7.34 -4.45
C ALA A 202 -14.25 6.95 -5.95
N PRO A 203 -15.10 7.57 -6.77
CA PRO A 203 -15.24 7.26 -8.20
C PRO A 203 -14.15 7.95 -9.04
N LEU A 204 -12.88 7.78 -8.62
CA LEU A 204 -11.70 8.33 -9.26
C LEU A 204 -10.66 7.25 -9.56
N ASP A 205 -9.87 7.46 -10.60
CA ASP A 205 -8.69 6.62 -10.80
C ASP A 205 -7.63 6.85 -9.70
N ALA A 206 -6.73 5.86 -9.55
CA ALA A 206 -5.76 5.87 -8.47
C ALA A 206 -4.84 7.11 -8.51
N LEU A 207 -4.38 7.50 -9.71
CA LEU A 207 -3.42 8.59 -9.89
C LEU A 207 -4.06 9.95 -9.58
N THR A 208 -5.23 10.24 -10.16
CA THR A 208 -5.95 11.51 -9.92
C THR A 208 -6.27 11.69 -8.43
N GLY A 209 -6.74 10.63 -7.76
CA GLY A 209 -7.03 10.70 -6.34
C GLY A 209 -5.76 10.90 -5.49
N MET A 210 -4.67 10.16 -5.77
CA MET A 210 -3.40 10.32 -5.06
C MET A 210 -2.80 11.71 -5.23
N ALA A 211 -2.81 12.24 -6.45
CA ALA A 211 -2.32 13.60 -6.74
C ALA A 211 -3.14 14.66 -5.98
N MET A 212 -4.46 14.52 -5.92
CA MET A 212 -5.29 15.44 -5.15
C MET A 212 -5.00 15.36 -3.64
N GLU A 213 -4.86 14.16 -3.09
CA GLU A 213 -4.52 13.96 -1.68
C GLU A 213 -3.19 14.61 -1.33
N THR A 214 -2.15 14.41 -2.14
CA THR A 214 -0.83 15.03 -1.91
C THR A 214 -0.87 16.55 -2.07
N LEU A 215 -1.64 17.08 -3.02
CA LEU A 215 -1.86 18.52 -3.18
C LEU A 215 -2.60 19.13 -1.99
N LEU A 216 -3.56 18.43 -1.39
CA LEU A 216 -4.25 18.89 -0.18
C LEU A 216 -3.34 18.91 1.04
N MET A 217 -2.38 17.99 1.14
CA MET A 217 -1.40 17.92 2.23
C MET A 217 -0.23 18.89 2.02
N LEU A 218 0.10 19.25 0.78
CA LEU A 218 1.27 20.06 0.43
C LEU A 218 1.35 21.41 1.16
N PRO A 219 0.28 22.21 1.29
CA PRO A 219 0.36 23.48 2.01
C PRO A 219 0.78 23.29 3.48
N ILE A 220 0.27 22.27 4.15
CA ILE A 220 0.59 21.96 5.55
C ILE A 220 2.06 21.59 5.68
N ALA A 221 2.55 20.71 4.80
CA ALA A 221 3.95 20.29 4.77
C ALA A 221 4.89 21.48 4.46
N ALA A 222 4.52 22.33 3.50
CA ALA A 222 5.31 23.51 3.14
C ALA A 222 5.38 24.52 4.29
N ILE A 223 4.25 24.83 4.93
CA ILE A 223 4.20 25.72 6.11
C ILE A 223 5.08 25.16 7.23
N TYR A 224 5.01 23.87 7.49
CA TYR A 224 5.84 23.21 8.50
C TYR A 224 7.35 23.36 8.18
N LEU A 225 7.78 23.09 6.95
CA LEU A 225 9.18 23.21 6.56
C LEU A 225 9.69 24.67 6.62
N ILE A 226 8.86 25.63 6.19
CA ILE A 226 9.17 27.06 6.30
C ILE A 226 9.33 27.47 7.77
N TYR A 227 8.42 27.00 8.64
CA TYR A 227 8.47 27.29 10.07
C TYR A 227 9.73 26.73 10.73
N GLN A 228 10.10 25.49 10.42
CA GLN A 228 11.34 24.87 10.89
C GLN A 228 12.59 25.59 10.36
N GLY A 229 12.54 26.10 9.14
CA GLY A 229 13.60 26.94 8.58
C GLY A 229 13.79 28.25 9.37
N HIS A 230 12.69 28.90 9.73
CA HIS A 230 12.76 30.13 10.57
C HIS A 230 13.31 29.87 11.97
N LEU A 231 13.11 28.66 12.50
CA LEU A 231 13.66 28.27 13.81
C LEU A 231 15.12 27.82 13.75
N ASN A 232 15.74 27.77 12.57
CA ASN A 232 17.06 27.15 12.32
C ASN A 232 17.14 25.68 12.75
N GLN A 233 16.01 24.95 12.69
CA GLN A 233 15.90 23.52 13.03
C GLN A 233 15.78 22.64 11.79
N LEU A 234 15.73 23.26 10.60
CA LEU A 234 15.65 22.52 9.34
C LEU A 234 17.01 21.94 8.96
N VAL A 235 17.07 20.61 8.84
CA VAL A 235 18.24 19.95 8.23
C VAL A 235 18.24 20.25 6.72
N SER A 236 19.30 20.92 6.26
CA SER A 236 19.44 21.27 4.85
C SER A 236 19.67 20.02 4.00
N LEU A 237 18.95 19.91 2.87
CA LEU A 237 19.19 18.83 1.91
C LEU A 237 20.59 18.92 1.27
N GLY A 238 21.18 20.12 1.24
CA GLY A 238 22.53 20.35 0.73
C GLY A 238 23.64 19.74 1.59
N ASP A 239 23.34 19.48 2.88
CA ASP A 239 24.30 18.89 3.82
C ASP A 239 24.30 17.36 3.77
N LEU A 240 23.37 16.75 3.04
CA LEU A 240 23.28 15.31 2.90
C LEU A 240 24.28 14.79 1.88
N SER A 241 24.93 13.69 2.21
CA SER A 241 25.73 12.95 1.23
C SER A 241 24.84 12.34 0.12
N THR A 242 25.46 11.92 -0.99
CA THR A 242 24.75 11.51 -2.22
C THR A 242 23.65 10.47 -2.01
N LEU A 243 23.90 9.42 -1.21
CA LEU A 243 22.92 8.35 -0.99
C LEU A 243 21.71 8.81 -0.17
N PRO A 244 21.84 9.44 1.02
CA PRO A 244 20.72 10.02 1.77
C PRO A 244 19.91 11.02 0.96
N LEU A 245 20.56 11.90 0.18
CA LEU A 245 19.90 12.86 -0.69
C LEU A 245 19.07 12.16 -1.78
N ALA A 246 19.63 11.16 -2.45
CA ALA A 246 18.93 10.38 -3.48
C ALA A 246 17.71 9.65 -2.89
N VAL A 247 17.84 9.06 -1.69
CA VAL A 247 16.74 8.42 -0.95
C VAL A 247 15.67 9.46 -0.59
N MET A 248 16.06 10.67 -0.14
CA MET A 248 15.11 11.72 0.18
C MET A 248 14.31 12.16 -1.06
N ILE A 249 14.98 12.46 -2.16
CA ILE A 249 14.31 12.85 -3.43
C ILE A 249 13.44 11.70 -3.94
N GLY A 250 13.97 10.48 -3.92
CA GLY A 250 13.25 9.26 -4.32
C GLY A 250 12.04 8.93 -3.43
N SER A 251 11.93 9.56 -2.25
CA SER A 251 10.82 9.33 -1.32
C SER A 251 9.45 9.66 -1.92
N GLY A 252 9.39 10.57 -2.88
CA GLY A 252 8.20 10.87 -3.66
C GLY A 252 7.68 9.63 -4.39
N ALA A 253 8.55 8.99 -5.17
CA ALA A 253 8.21 7.76 -5.89
C ALA A 253 7.94 6.60 -4.92
N ALA A 254 8.81 6.41 -3.92
CA ALA A 254 8.69 5.37 -2.91
C ALA A 254 7.35 5.45 -2.14
N THR A 255 6.83 6.64 -1.89
CA THR A 255 5.52 6.83 -1.25
C THR A 255 4.37 6.69 -2.25
N THR A 256 4.48 7.35 -3.41
CA THR A 256 3.37 7.43 -4.37
C THR A 256 3.09 6.09 -5.06
N ILE A 257 4.11 5.35 -5.50
CA ILE A 257 3.93 4.11 -6.26
C ILE A 257 3.13 3.05 -5.47
N PRO A 258 3.49 2.69 -4.22
CA PRO A 258 2.72 1.69 -3.48
C PRO A 258 1.31 2.19 -3.12
N LEU A 259 1.11 3.48 -2.86
CA LEU A 259 -0.23 4.04 -2.64
C LEU A 259 -1.10 4.01 -3.91
N LEU A 260 -0.51 4.19 -5.10
CA LEU A 260 -1.20 3.98 -6.37
C LEU A 260 -1.63 2.52 -6.53
N PHE A 261 -0.74 1.58 -6.22
CA PHE A 261 -1.04 0.15 -6.25
C PHE A 261 -2.12 -0.22 -5.22
N PHE A 262 -2.04 0.33 -4.01
CA PHE A 262 -3.06 0.15 -2.97
C PHE A 262 -4.44 0.62 -3.46
N ALA A 263 -4.53 1.86 -3.96
CA ALA A 263 -5.78 2.43 -4.45
C ALA A 263 -6.33 1.66 -5.66
N ALA A 264 -5.45 1.22 -6.57
CA ALA A 264 -5.82 0.39 -7.71
C ALA A 264 -6.34 -0.99 -7.27
N ALA A 265 -5.72 -1.59 -6.24
CA ALA A 265 -6.14 -2.86 -5.66
C ALA A 265 -7.48 -2.74 -4.92
N ALA A 266 -7.63 -1.75 -4.03
CA ALA A 266 -8.84 -1.53 -3.23
C ALA A 266 -10.11 -1.43 -4.09
N ARG A 267 -9.99 -0.89 -5.28
CA ARG A 267 -11.11 -0.77 -6.24
C ARG A 267 -11.43 -2.07 -7.01
N ARG A 268 -10.53 -3.05 -7.01
CA ARG A 268 -10.63 -4.27 -7.84
C ARG A 268 -10.88 -5.54 -7.04
N ILE A 269 -10.47 -5.57 -5.79
CA ILE A 269 -10.65 -6.72 -4.90
C ILE A 269 -11.46 -6.34 -3.67
N SER A 270 -11.95 -7.35 -2.93
CA SER A 270 -12.62 -7.13 -1.66
C SER A 270 -11.68 -6.55 -0.61
N LEU A 271 -12.20 -5.78 0.34
CA LEU A 271 -11.39 -5.26 1.47
C LEU A 271 -10.85 -6.40 2.33
N SER A 272 -11.61 -7.49 2.47
CA SER A 272 -11.16 -8.69 3.16
C SER A 272 -9.93 -9.31 2.50
N ASN A 273 -9.92 -9.45 1.16
CA ASN A 273 -8.76 -9.97 0.44
C ASN A 273 -7.57 -8.99 0.52
N LEU A 274 -7.82 -7.70 0.37
CA LEU A 274 -6.80 -6.65 0.49
C LEU A 274 -6.14 -6.70 1.86
N GLY A 275 -6.93 -6.81 2.94
CA GLY A 275 -6.44 -6.94 4.31
C GLY A 275 -5.59 -8.20 4.50
N MET A 276 -6.03 -9.35 4.00
CA MET A 276 -5.24 -10.58 4.18
C MET A 276 -3.91 -10.57 3.43
N ILE A 277 -3.84 -9.95 2.25
CA ILE A 277 -2.58 -9.76 1.52
C ILE A 277 -1.65 -8.79 2.28
N GLN A 278 -2.19 -7.84 3.02
CA GLN A 278 -1.42 -6.86 3.80
C GLN A 278 -0.45 -7.52 4.78
N TYR A 279 -0.74 -8.73 5.31
CA TYR A 279 0.17 -9.45 6.20
C TYR A 279 1.54 -9.77 5.60
N MET A 280 1.70 -9.65 4.28
CA MET A 280 3.00 -9.76 3.62
C MET A 280 3.99 -8.71 4.13
N SER A 281 3.56 -7.45 4.34
CA SER A 281 4.45 -6.38 4.80
C SER A 281 5.07 -6.66 6.17
N PRO A 282 4.29 -6.89 7.25
CA PRO A 282 4.87 -7.19 8.56
C PRO A 282 5.66 -8.50 8.57
N THR A 283 5.29 -9.48 7.74
CA THR A 283 6.07 -10.72 7.58
C THR A 283 7.45 -10.42 6.99
N MET A 284 7.53 -9.63 5.92
CA MET A 284 8.81 -9.22 5.34
C MET A 284 9.64 -8.37 6.30
N GLN A 285 9.01 -7.43 7.00
CA GLN A 285 9.69 -6.60 8.00
C GLN A 285 10.27 -7.43 9.15
N PHE A 286 9.54 -8.47 9.61
CA PHE A 286 10.05 -9.42 10.58
C PHE A 286 11.30 -10.15 10.05
N LEU A 287 11.25 -10.65 8.81
CA LEU A 287 12.39 -11.32 8.19
C LEU A 287 13.59 -10.38 8.01
N LEU A 288 13.35 -9.13 7.61
CA LEU A 288 14.41 -8.11 7.50
C LEU A 288 15.01 -7.77 8.86
N GLY A 289 14.21 -7.63 9.90
CA GLY A 289 14.67 -7.41 11.26
C GLY A 289 15.64 -8.51 11.68
N LEU A 290 15.26 -9.75 11.47
CA LEU A 290 16.04 -10.91 11.86
C LEU A 290 17.30 -11.11 10.99
N LEU A 291 17.16 -11.08 9.65
CA LEU A 291 18.20 -11.51 8.71
C LEU A 291 19.15 -10.38 8.30
N VAL A 292 18.66 -9.13 8.26
CA VAL A 292 19.43 -7.98 7.76
C VAL A 292 19.85 -7.05 8.89
N PHE A 293 18.92 -6.74 9.81
CA PHE A 293 19.21 -5.85 10.93
C PHE A 293 19.73 -6.61 12.18
N HIS A 294 19.79 -7.95 12.12
CA HIS A 294 20.30 -8.82 13.19
C HIS A 294 19.64 -8.54 14.55
N GLU A 295 18.34 -8.22 14.53
CA GLU A 295 17.56 -8.03 15.76
C GLU A 295 17.47 -9.34 16.55
N SER A 296 17.39 -9.24 17.87
CA SER A 296 17.29 -10.41 18.75
C SER A 296 15.99 -11.17 18.48
N PHE A 297 16.12 -12.49 18.25
CA PHE A 297 14.98 -13.39 18.09
C PHE A 297 14.18 -13.48 19.38
N GLN A 298 12.86 -13.21 19.31
CA GLN A 298 11.94 -13.33 20.44
C GLN A 298 10.90 -14.41 20.14
N LEU A 299 10.99 -15.52 20.86
CA LEU A 299 10.08 -16.67 20.68
C LEU A 299 8.60 -16.28 20.82
N SER A 300 8.28 -15.40 21.78
CA SER A 300 6.90 -14.92 21.99
C SER A 300 6.32 -14.20 20.75
N ARG A 301 7.11 -13.35 20.12
CA ARG A 301 6.71 -12.70 18.87
C ARG A 301 6.57 -13.70 17.73
N PHE A 302 7.50 -14.63 17.61
CA PHE A 302 7.48 -15.66 16.59
C PHE A 302 6.20 -16.51 16.66
N ILE A 303 5.76 -16.92 17.85
CA ILE A 303 4.50 -17.65 18.06
C ILE A 303 3.30 -16.84 17.54
N GLY A 304 3.23 -15.54 17.83
CA GLY A 304 2.19 -14.66 17.30
C GLY A 304 2.19 -14.62 15.77
N TYR A 305 3.36 -14.52 15.12
CA TYR A 305 3.48 -14.59 13.67
C TYR A 305 3.02 -15.94 13.10
N VAL A 306 3.36 -17.05 13.76
CA VAL A 306 2.93 -18.39 13.32
C VAL A 306 1.40 -18.49 13.28
N TRP A 307 0.70 -18.00 14.31
CA TRP A 307 -0.77 -17.95 14.30
C TRP A 307 -1.33 -17.14 13.13
N VAL A 308 -0.72 -15.98 12.85
CA VAL A 308 -1.11 -15.14 11.70
C VAL A 308 -0.86 -15.88 10.39
N TRP A 309 0.31 -16.50 10.19
CA TRP A 309 0.64 -17.21 8.95
C TRP A 309 -0.27 -18.42 8.71
N VAL A 310 -0.57 -19.20 9.75
CA VAL A 310 -1.54 -20.31 9.64
C VAL A 310 -2.92 -19.79 9.26
N GLY A 311 -3.36 -18.69 9.88
CA GLY A 311 -4.60 -18.01 9.51
C GLY A 311 -4.61 -17.54 8.06
N VAL A 312 -3.55 -16.89 7.59
CA VAL A 312 -3.44 -16.45 6.18
C VAL A 312 -3.47 -17.64 5.21
N ALA A 313 -2.73 -18.72 5.52
CA ALA A 313 -2.76 -19.93 4.72
C ALA A 313 -4.17 -20.54 4.63
N LEU A 314 -4.89 -20.60 5.76
CA LEU A 314 -6.28 -21.09 5.80
C LEU A 314 -7.23 -20.17 5.01
N TYR A 315 -7.00 -18.85 5.04
CA TYR A 315 -7.79 -17.90 4.26
C TYR A 315 -7.61 -18.12 2.75
N LEU A 316 -6.37 -18.27 2.31
CA LEU A 316 -6.05 -18.58 0.91
C LEU A 316 -6.67 -19.92 0.47
N PHE A 317 -6.59 -20.93 1.31
CA PHE A 317 -7.29 -22.21 1.07
C PHE A 317 -8.79 -22.00 0.87
N GLY A 318 -9.42 -21.16 1.69
CA GLY A 318 -10.84 -20.80 1.56
C GLY A 318 -11.18 -20.13 0.22
N ILE A 319 -10.29 -19.27 -0.31
CA ILE A 319 -10.45 -18.68 -1.65
C ILE A 319 -10.38 -19.74 -2.72
N PHE A 320 -9.36 -20.62 -2.71
CA PHE A 320 -9.19 -21.66 -3.70
C PHE A 320 -10.33 -22.69 -3.67
N ALA A 321 -10.78 -23.08 -2.49
CA ALA A 321 -11.92 -23.97 -2.33
C ALA A 321 -13.22 -23.39 -2.94
N ALA A 322 -13.50 -22.11 -2.66
CA ALA A 322 -14.66 -21.42 -3.25
C ALA A 322 -14.56 -21.31 -4.79
N GLN A 323 -13.38 -21.02 -5.33
CA GLN A 323 -13.17 -20.96 -6.77
C GLN A 323 -13.35 -22.33 -7.44
N LYS A 324 -12.82 -23.38 -6.82
CA LYS A 324 -12.99 -24.77 -7.32
C LYS A 324 -14.47 -25.19 -7.33
N ALA A 325 -15.20 -24.89 -6.25
CA ALA A 325 -16.63 -25.17 -6.16
C ALA A 325 -17.43 -24.41 -7.23
N ALA A 326 -17.13 -23.12 -7.46
CA ALA A 326 -17.79 -22.32 -8.49
C ALA A 326 -17.51 -22.83 -9.92
N ARG A 327 -16.30 -23.35 -10.19
CA ARG A 327 -15.95 -23.96 -11.49
C ARG A 327 -16.70 -25.26 -11.70
N ALA A 328 -16.77 -26.12 -10.67
CA ALA A 328 -17.51 -27.38 -10.73
C ALA A 328 -19.01 -27.15 -11.00
N ALA A 329 -19.64 -26.21 -10.29
CA ALA A 329 -21.02 -25.85 -10.50
C ALA A 329 -21.33 -25.34 -11.94
N LYS A 330 -20.40 -24.62 -12.56
CA LYS A 330 -20.53 -24.18 -13.96
C LYS A 330 -20.39 -25.32 -14.98
N GLN A 331 -19.64 -26.37 -14.64
CA GLN A 331 -19.48 -27.54 -15.53
C GLN A 331 -20.71 -28.44 -15.47
N THR A 332 -21.38 -28.55 -14.32
CA THR A 332 -22.60 -29.36 -14.18
C THR A 332 -23.85 -28.69 -14.71
N ALA A 333 -23.80 -27.35 -14.95
CA ALA A 333 -24.89 -26.57 -15.51
C ALA A 333 -24.85 -26.44 -17.05
N LYS A 334 -23.83 -27.03 -17.70
CA LYS A 334 -23.71 -27.21 -19.15
C LYS A 334 -24.04 -28.64 -19.57
#